data_5c9efe7b347357d45e89a953c580662d
#
_entry.id   5c9efe7b347357d45e89a953c580662d
#
_cell.length_a   1.000
_cell.length_b   1.000
_cell.length_c   1.000
_cell.angle_alpha   90.00
_cell.angle_beta   90.00
_cell.angle_gamma   90.00
#
_symmetry.space_group_name_H-M   'P 1'
#
loop_
_entity.id
_entity.type
_entity.pdbx_description
1 polymer ?
#
loop_
_entity_poly.entity_id
_entity_poly.type
_entity_poly.pdbx_seq_one_letter_code
_entity_poly.pdbx_strand_id
1 'polypeptide(L)'
;MKSTTDNRYILHPVWDPLLRALHWWMALAMMAQFSSGATLLALGNDMSDTLMGKIDIIHYVGGYAFAAGLALRILWLFVGPPTARWRDLLPLTPAQRRIWRETLACYLSGFRRPISPYRGHNAFAGPAYLAFFLIVVAQVALGIILSLMPDSEAMHSPLMVMHEWGFFLLLAFVIVHVALVIAHEIAGRHGMISAMIHGHKGFTESEHQALLTDWNAGISVQADPSGGTEGLDDITSNNGDDTKTRHE
;
A
#
# COMPACT_ATOMS: atom_id res chain seq x y z
N MET A 1 -35.78 0.32 -22.82
CA MET A 1 -34.51 0.91 -23.29
C MET A 1 -33.50 0.79 -22.16
N LYS A 2 -32.55 -0.15 -22.25
CA LYS A 2 -31.41 -0.19 -21.32
C LYS A 2 -30.52 0.98 -21.71
N SER A 3 -30.38 1.95 -20.81
CA SER A 3 -29.36 2.99 -20.90
C SER A 3 -28.02 2.30 -21.09
N THR A 4 -27.37 2.52 -22.21
CA THR A 4 -25.96 2.23 -22.39
C THR A 4 -25.22 3.16 -21.44
N THR A 5 -24.96 2.70 -20.22
CA THR A 5 -24.06 3.37 -19.30
C THR A 5 -22.72 3.47 -20.02
N ASP A 6 -22.35 4.70 -20.37
CA ASP A 6 -21.07 5.04 -20.97
C ASP A 6 -19.98 4.55 -19.99
N ASN A 7 -19.35 3.43 -20.33
CA ASN A 7 -18.31 2.77 -19.53
C ASN A 7 -16.97 3.51 -19.67
N ARG A 8 -17.00 4.84 -19.60
CA ARG A 8 -15.78 5.64 -19.58
C ARG A 8 -15.16 5.54 -18.20
N TYR A 9 -13.93 5.02 -18.16
CA TYR A 9 -13.11 5.04 -16.95
C TYR A 9 -12.21 6.27 -16.96
N ILE A 10 -12.24 7.02 -15.85
CA ILE A 10 -11.35 8.14 -15.60
C ILE A 10 -10.15 7.61 -14.85
N LEU A 11 -8.95 7.77 -15.43
CA LEU A 11 -7.71 7.33 -14.81
C LEU A 11 -7.19 8.39 -13.84
N HIS A 12 -7.04 8.00 -12.58
CA HIS A 12 -6.45 8.85 -11.55
C HIS A 12 -5.06 8.36 -11.16
N PRO A 13 -4.05 9.24 -11.09
CA PRO A 13 -2.77 8.91 -10.51
C PRO A 13 -2.96 8.67 -9.01
N VAL A 14 -2.55 7.48 -8.54
CA VAL A 14 -2.69 7.04 -7.15
C VAL A 14 -1.34 6.76 -6.52
N TRP A 15 -0.48 6.04 -7.24
CA TRP A 15 0.81 5.62 -6.74
C TRP A 15 1.94 6.39 -7.42
N ASP A 16 2.76 7.07 -6.62
CA ASP A 16 3.94 7.75 -7.13
C ASP A 16 5.00 6.74 -7.62
N PRO A 17 5.89 7.15 -8.53
CA PRO A 17 6.88 6.24 -9.12
C PRO A 17 7.82 5.62 -8.10
N LEU A 18 8.22 6.37 -7.06
CA LEU A 18 9.15 5.86 -6.04
C LEU A 18 8.49 4.80 -5.16
N LEU A 19 7.22 5.01 -4.74
CA LEU A 19 6.46 4.00 -4.00
C LEU A 19 6.39 2.69 -4.77
N ARG A 20 6.11 2.76 -6.09
CA ARG A 20 6.04 1.58 -6.97
C ARG A 20 7.40 0.90 -7.12
N ALA A 21 8.45 1.67 -7.35
CA ALA A 21 9.82 1.14 -7.45
C ALA A 21 10.25 0.44 -6.15
N LEU A 22 9.99 1.06 -4.99
CA LEU A 22 10.28 0.45 -3.67
C LEU A 22 9.45 -0.80 -3.43
N HIS A 23 8.17 -0.81 -3.82
CA HIS A 23 7.33 -2.01 -3.71
C HIS A 23 7.92 -3.18 -4.51
N TRP A 24 8.24 -2.97 -5.79
CA TRP A 24 8.79 -4.04 -6.63
C TRP A 24 10.20 -4.46 -6.21
N TRP A 25 11.03 -3.51 -5.78
CA TRP A 25 12.34 -3.83 -5.18
C TRP A 25 12.18 -4.76 -3.97
N MET A 26 11.34 -4.37 -2.99
CA MET A 26 11.12 -5.20 -1.80
C MET A 26 10.45 -6.54 -2.15
N ALA A 27 9.53 -6.57 -3.11
CA ALA A 27 8.90 -7.82 -3.54
C ALA A 27 9.92 -8.80 -4.14
N LEU A 28 10.81 -8.34 -5.02
CA LEU A 28 11.87 -9.18 -5.59
C LEU A 28 12.89 -9.65 -4.54
N ALA A 29 13.32 -8.75 -3.66
CA ALA A 29 14.23 -9.11 -2.57
C ALA A 29 13.56 -10.09 -1.59
N MET A 30 12.27 -9.93 -1.26
CA MET A 30 11.49 -10.86 -0.44
C MET A 30 11.38 -12.24 -1.09
N MET A 31 11.15 -12.31 -2.41
CA MET A 31 11.15 -13.59 -3.14
C MET A 31 12.49 -14.29 -3.05
N ALA A 32 13.59 -13.55 -3.18
CA ALA A 32 14.94 -14.12 -2.99
C ALA A 32 15.13 -14.63 -1.56
N GLN A 33 14.66 -13.89 -0.54
CA GLN A 33 14.70 -14.31 0.87
C GLN A 33 13.89 -15.57 1.13
N PHE A 34 12.65 -15.64 0.61
CA PHE A 34 11.83 -16.85 0.77
C PHE A 34 12.44 -18.06 0.06
N SER A 35 12.96 -17.88 -1.15
CA SER A 35 13.57 -18.99 -1.90
C SER A 35 14.84 -19.51 -1.22
N SER A 36 15.75 -18.61 -0.84
CA SER A 36 16.99 -19.01 -0.15
C SER A 36 16.72 -19.56 1.25
N GLY A 37 15.88 -18.89 2.05
CA GLY A 37 15.52 -19.34 3.39
C GLY A 37 14.82 -20.71 3.39
N ALA A 38 13.87 -20.93 2.47
CA ALA A 38 13.23 -22.25 2.33
C ALA A 38 14.24 -23.34 1.93
N THR A 39 15.21 -23.01 1.06
CA THR A 39 16.25 -23.95 0.65
C THR A 39 17.17 -24.31 1.83
N LEU A 40 17.61 -23.32 2.60
CA LEU A 40 18.42 -23.54 3.80
C LEU A 40 17.68 -24.37 4.84
N LEU A 41 16.39 -24.04 5.09
CA LEU A 41 15.58 -24.76 6.07
C LEU A 41 15.30 -26.22 5.67
N ALA A 42 15.01 -26.46 4.38
CA ALA A 42 14.59 -27.79 3.91
C ALA A 42 15.77 -28.72 3.56
N LEU A 43 16.88 -28.19 3.06
CA LEU A 43 17.96 -28.94 2.47
C LEU A 43 19.33 -28.66 3.09
N GLY A 44 19.44 -27.75 4.06
CA GLY A 44 20.73 -27.30 4.61
C GLY A 44 21.63 -28.44 5.08
N ASN A 45 21.06 -29.46 5.71
CA ASN A 45 21.82 -30.61 6.19
C ASN A 45 22.27 -31.59 5.09
N ASP A 46 21.67 -31.54 3.90
CA ASP A 46 21.90 -32.47 2.79
C ASP A 46 22.73 -31.84 1.64
N MET A 47 23.00 -30.51 1.75
CA MET A 47 23.77 -29.79 0.74
C MET A 47 25.30 -29.96 0.94
N SER A 48 26.05 -29.88 -0.16
CA SER A 48 27.49 -29.70 -0.07
C SER A 48 27.83 -28.28 0.46
N ASP A 49 28.94 -28.15 1.18
CA ASP A 49 29.42 -26.87 1.75
C ASP A 49 29.51 -25.76 0.70
N THR A 50 29.91 -26.11 -0.54
CA THR A 50 30.00 -25.13 -1.65
C THR A 50 28.63 -24.62 -2.07
N LEU A 51 27.60 -25.46 -2.10
CA LEU A 51 26.25 -25.05 -2.48
C LEU A 51 25.61 -24.25 -1.34
N MET A 52 25.77 -24.73 -0.11
CA MET A 52 25.30 -24.04 1.09
C MET A 52 25.84 -22.61 1.16
N GLY A 53 27.18 -22.44 1.00
CA GLY A 53 27.78 -21.11 1.00
C GLY A 53 27.25 -20.16 -0.11
N LYS A 54 26.88 -20.69 -1.29
CA LYS A 54 26.24 -19.87 -2.34
C LYS A 54 24.83 -19.42 -1.94
N ILE A 55 24.04 -20.31 -1.35
CA ILE A 55 22.68 -19.98 -0.90
C ILE A 55 22.73 -18.97 0.26
N ASP A 56 23.67 -19.14 1.20
CA ASP A 56 23.92 -18.17 2.29
C ASP A 56 24.24 -16.78 1.73
N ILE A 57 25.13 -16.67 0.75
CA ILE A 57 25.44 -15.38 0.10
C ILE A 57 24.18 -14.76 -0.51
N ILE A 58 23.35 -15.53 -1.21
CA ILE A 58 22.09 -15.03 -1.78
C ILE A 58 21.16 -14.54 -0.66
N HIS A 59 21.09 -15.30 0.45
CA HIS A 59 20.26 -14.91 1.60
C HIS A 59 20.74 -13.62 2.24
N TYR A 60 22.03 -13.48 2.53
CA TYR A 60 22.61 -12.27 3.13
C TYR A 60 22.48 -11.05 2.21
N VAL A 61 22.91 -11.18 0.94
CA VAL A 61 22.84 -10.07 -0.02
C VAL A 61 21.40 -9.64 -0.26
N GLY A 62 20.49 -10.60 -0.43
CA GLY A 62 19.04 -10.32 -0.56
C GLY A 62 18.46 -9.66 0.69
N GLY A 63 18.89 -10.10 1.88
CA GLY A 63 18.48 -9.52 3.16
C GLY A 63 18.90 -8.07 3.32
N TYR A 64 20.15 -7.74 3.02
CA TYR A 64 20.63 -6.36 3.04
C TYR A 64 19.98 -5.48 1.96
N ALA A 65 19.76 -6.03 0.75
CA ALA A 65 19.03 -5.33 -0.31
C ALA A 65 17.59 -5.03 0.12
N PHE A 66 16.93 -6.00 0.77
CA PHE A 66 15.59 -5.80 1.33
C PHE A 66 15.59 -4.74 2.45
N ALA A 67 16.56 -4.80 3.37
CA ALA A 67 16.72 -3.84 4.47
C ALA A 67 16.88 -2.39 3.96
N ALA A 68 17.67 -2.20 2.90
CA ALA A 68 17.83 -0.91 2.25
C ALA A 68 16.50 -0.40 1.66
N GLY A 69 15.77 -1.24 0.93
CA GLY A 69 14.44 -0.91 0.40
C GLY A 69 13.43 -0.57 1.51
N LEU A 70 13.44 -1.34 2.60
CA LEU A 70 12.60 -1.11 3.78
C LEU A 70 12.91 0.24 4.45
N ALA A 71 14.19 0.56 4.65
CA ALA A 71 14.60 1.84 5.23
C ALA A 71 14.11 3.02 4.38
N LEU A 72 14.28 2.95 3.06
CA LEU A 72 13.77 3.96 2.13
C LEU A 72 12.23 4.01 2.15
N ARG A 73 11.55 2.88 2.25
CA ARG A 73 10.08 2.85 2.34
C ARG A 73 9.57 3.44 3.64
N ILE A 74 10.24 3.18 4.76
CA ILE A 74 9.92 3.81 6.05
C ILE A 74 10.11 5.32 5.98
N LEU A 75 11.22 5.79 5.43
CA LEU A 75 11.43 7.23 5.20
C LEU A 75 10.30 7.82 4.35
N TRP A 76 9.89 7.11 3.27
CA TRP A 76 8.81 7.54 2.38
C TRP A 76 7.43 7.60 3.05
N LEU A 77 7.21 6.85 4.16
CA LEU A 77 5.99 6.98 4.97
C LEU A 77 5.83 8.38 5.60
N PHE A 78 6.93 9.10 5.80
CA PHE A 78 6.91 10.42 6.43
C PHE A 78 7.02 11.58 5.42
N VAL A 79 7.85 11.44 4.39
CA VAL A 79 8.14 12.52 3.44
C VAL A 79 7.42 12.39 2.10
N GLY A 80 6.86 11.22 1.78
CA GLY A 80 6.20 10.93 0.51
C GLY A 80 4.90 11.71 0.28
N PRO A 81 4.28 11.58 -0.90
CA PRO A 81 2.98 12.17 -1.21
C PRO A 81 1.87 11.61 -0.31
N PRO A 82 0.70 12.25 -0.22
CA PRO A 82 -0.38 11.86 0.70
C PRO A 82 -0.75 10.38 0.66
N THR A 83 -0.82 9.77 -0.54
CA THR A 83 -1.15 8.35 -0.74
C THR A 83 -0.03 7.38 -0.32
N ALA A 84 1.20 7.87 -0.11
CA ALA A 84 2.33 7.05 0.35
C ALA A 84 2.58 7.15 1.86
N ARG A 85 1.93 8.11 2.55
CA ARG A 85 2.17 8.41 3.97
C ARG A 85 1.46 7.43 4.90
N TRP A 86 1.99 7.31 6.11
CA TRP A 86 1.43 6.48 7.18
C TRP A 86 -0.04 6.82 7.52
N ARG A 87 -0.45 8.10 7.36
CA ARG A 87 -1.84 8.54 7.59
C ARG A 87 -2.84 7.95 6.59
N ASP A 88 -2.38 7.56 5.38
CA ASP A 88 -3.22 6.87 4.40
C ASP A 88 -3.48 5.41 4.79
N LEU A 89 -2.62 4.83 5.63
CA LEU A 89 -2.76 3.45 6.11
C LEU A 89 -3.80 3.32 7.24
N LEU A 90 -4.04 4.37 8.03
CA LEU A 90 -4.87 4.28 9.22
C LEU A 90 -6.26 4.87 8.98
N PRO A 91 -7.33 4.29 9.59
CA PRO A 91 -8.70 4.80 9.46
C PRO A 91 -8.94 6.05 10.36
N LEU A 92 -8.18 7.13 10.14
CA LEU A 92 -8.21 8.33 10.97
C LEU A 92 -9.42 9.23 10.68
N THR A 93 -9.84 9.32 9.42
CA THR A 93 -10.96 10.17 9.00
C THR A 93 -12.30 9.41 9.02
N PRO A 94 -13.45 10.12 9.08
CA PRO A 94 -14.78 9.51 8.97
C PRO A 94 -14.94 8.70 7.65
N ALA A 95 -14.42 9.23 6.53
CA ALA A 95 -14.44 8.55 5.24
C ALA A 95 -13.64 7.24 5.27
N GLN A 96 -12.42 7.25 5.81
CA GLN A 96 -11.61 6.04 5.98
C GLN A 96 -12.28 5.01 6.90
N ARG A 97 -12.92 5.45 8.00
CA ARG A 97 -13.68 4.54 8.88
C ARG A 97 -14.91 3.95 8.22
N ARG A 98 -15.56 4.68 7.31
CA ARG A 98 -16.66 4.17 6.48
C ARG A 98 -16.13 3.07 5.55
N ILE A 99 -15.07 3.34 4.79
CA ILE A 99 -14.43 2.37 3.88
C ILE A 99 -13.97 1.13 4.63
N TRP A 100 -13.43 1.28 5.84
CA TRP A 100 -13.03 0.17 6.71
C TRP A 100 -14.21 -0.78 6.99
N ARG A 101 -15.35 -0.22 7.43
CA ARG A 101 -16.57 -1.01 7.72
C ARG A 101 -17.17 -1.65 6.48
N GLU A 102 -17.20 -0.94 5.37
CA GLU A 102 -17.70 -1.44 4.08
C GLU A 102 -16.81 -2.58 3.55
N THR A 103 -15.50 -2.46 3.68
CA THR A 103 -14.57 -3.52 3.28
C THR A 103 -14.75 -4.76 4.13
N LEU A 104 -14.87 -4.63 5.45
CA LEU A 104 -15.18 -5.76 6.33
C LEU A 104 -16.51 -6.44 5.92
N ALA A 105 -17.56 -5.65 5.71
CA ALA A 105 -18.85 -6.17 5.27
C ALA A 105 -18.78 -6.84 3.88
N CYS A 106 -17.95 -6.33 2.98
CA CYS A 106 -17.67 -6.92 1.68
C CYS A 106 -17.06 -8.33 1.83
N TYR A 107 -16.01 -8.46 2.65
CA TYR A 107 -15.34 -9.75 2.88
C TYR A 107 -16.29 -10.76 3.55
N LEU A 108 -17.01 -10.35 4.59
CA LEU A 108 -17.99 -11.22 5.28
C LEU A 108 -19.14 -11.66 4.36
N SER A 109 -19.46 -10.89 3.32
CA SER A 109 -20.49 -11.25 2.33
C SER A 109 -19.97 -12.05 1.13
N GLY A 110 -18.67 -12.42 1.10
CA GLY A 110 -18.05 -13.07 -0.04
C GLY A 110 -18.01 -12.15 -1.28
N PHE A 111 -17.59 -10.91 -1.10
CA PHE A 111 -17.47 -9.88 -2.13
C PHE A 111 -18.78 -9.41 -2.77
N ARG A 112 -19.92 -9.69 -2.15
CA ARG A 112 -21.24 -9.32 -2.69
C ARG A 112 -21.62 -7.87 -2.38
N ARG A 113 -21.06 -7.25 -1.34
CA ARG A 113 -21.34 -5.87 -0.97
C ARG A 113 -20.36 -4.91 -1.64
N PRO A 114 -20.82 -3.73 -2.11
CA PRO A 114 -19.94 -2.72 -2.68
C PRO A 114 -19.08 -2.08 -1.58
N ILE A 115 -17.96 -1.52 -2.01
CA ILE A 115 -17.09 -0.65 -1.21
C ILE A 115 -17.10 0.71 -1.89
N SER A 116 -17.23 1.79 -1.12
CA SER A 116 -17.09 3.15 -1.66
C SER A 116 -15.72 3.36 -2.31
N PRO A 117 -15.63 4.17 -3.37
CA PRO A 117 -14.37 4.43 -4.04
C PRO A 117 -13.37 5.12 -3.09
N TYR A 118 -12.09 4.77 -3.21
CA TYR A 118 -10.99 5.37 -2.45
C TYR A 118 -9.73 5.48 -3.31
N ARG A 119 -8.93 6.52 -3.07
CA ARG A 119 -7.74 6.80 -3.88
C ARG A 119 -6.54 5.93 -3.48
N GLY A 120 -6.08 6.08 -2.25
CA GLY A 120 -4.87 5.45 -1.73
C GLY A 120 -5.04 4.00 -1.29
N HIS A 121 -4.53 3.69 -0.09
CA HIS A 121 -4.67 2.36 0.50
C HIS A 121 -6.10 2.12 0.99
N ASN A 122 -6.52 0.86 0.94
CA ASN A 122 -7.75 0.47 1.62
C ASN A 122 -7.56 0.60 3.14
N ALA A 123 -8.39 1.42 3.77
CA ALA A 123 -8.30 1.69 5.20
C ALA A 123 -8.45 0.42 6.08
N PHE A 124 -9.09 -0.64 5.59
CA PHE A 124 -9.18 -1.94 6.27
C PHE A 124 -7.83 -2.68 6.24
N ALA A 125 -7.12 -2.63 5.11
CA ALA A 125 -5.83 -3.30 4.96
C ALA A 125 -4.68 -2.53 5.65
N GLY A 126 -4.84 -1.23 5.89
CA GLY A 126 -3.80 -0.37 6.45
C GLY A 126 -3.20 -0.85 7.78
N PRO A 127 -4.01 -1.19 8.80
CA PRO A 127 -3.50 -1.77 10.05
C PRO A 127 -2.73 -3.06 9.87
N ALA A 128 -3.15 -3.92 8.92
CA ALA A 128 -2.43 -5.15 8.58
C ALA A 128 -1.06 -4.84 7.94
N TYR A 129 -0.98 -3.82 7.07
CA TYR A 129 0.29 -3.36 6.52
C TYR A 129 1.21 -2.78 7.59
N LEU A 130 0.67 -2.04 8.56
CA LEU A 130 1.48 -1.53 9.68
C LEU A 130 2.03 -2.67 10.53
N ALA A 131 1.21 -3.67 10.86
CA ALA A 131 1.66 -4.88 11.56
C ALA A 131 2.74 -5.62 10.75
N PHE A 132 2.56 -5.75 9.44
CA PHE A 132 3.55 -6.34 8.54
C PHE A 132 4.88 -5.57 8.59
N PHE A 133 4.87 -4.23 8.52
CA PHE A 133 6.09 -3.43 8.66
C PHE A 133 6.83 -3.68 9.97
N LEU A 134 6.12 -3.80 11.09
CA LEU A 134 6.73 -4.10 12.39
C LEU A 134 7.38 -5.48 12.41
N ILE A 135 6.70 -6.49 11.87
CA ILE A 135 7.23 -7.87 11.77
C ILE A 135 8.46 -7.89 10.86
N VAL A 136 8.42 -7.22 9.73
CA VAL A 136 9.55 -7.14 8.79
C VAL A 136 10.74 -6.42 9.40
N VAL A 137 10.53 -5.33 10.15
CA VAL A 137 11.62 -4.64 10.88
C VAL A 137 12.26 -5.59 11.90
N ALA A 138 11.46 -6.32 12.67
CA ALA A 138 11.97 -7.31 13.61
C ALA A 138 12.74 -8.42 12.90
N GLN A 139 12.22 -8.93 11.77
CA GLN A 139 12.86 -9.99 10.99
C GLN A 139 14.21 -9.55 10.41
N VAL A 140 14.29 -8.32 9.88
CA VAL A 140 15.54 -7.74 9.38
C VAL A 140 16.54 -7.57 10.53
N ALA A 141 16.10 -7.06 11.69
CA ALA A 141 16.97 -6.91 12.85
C ALA A 141 17.52 -8.26 13.34
N LEU A 142 16.66 -9.29 13.44
CA LEU A 142 17.07 -10.64 13.79
C LEU A 142 18.11 -11.19 12.79
N GLY A 143 17.85 -11.06 11.49
CA GLY A 143 18.78 -11.51 10.44
C GLY A 143 20.14 -10.81 10.51
N ILE A 144 20.16 -9.49 10.77
CA ILE A 144 21.42 -8.74 10.94
C ILE A 144 22.15 -9.22 12.20
N ILE A 145 21.46 -9.38 13.33
CA ILE A 145 22.09 -9.86 14.57
C ILE A 145 22.70 -11.26 14.35
N LEU A 146 21.94 -12.17 13.76
CA LEU A 146 22.42 -13.52 13.46
C LEU A 146 23.62 -13.52 12.52
N SER A 147 23.65 -12.64 11.52
CA SER A 147 24.78 -12.54 10.58
C SER A 147 26.07 -12.00 11.21
N LEU A 148 26.00 -11.41 12.39
CA LEU A 148 27.14 -10.89 13.16
C LEU A 148 27.63 -11.89 14.25
N MET A 149 26.89 -12.97 14.49
CA MET A 149 27.26 -14.01 15.45
C MET A 149 28.16 -15.06 14.81
N PRO A 150 29.02 -15.75 15.56
CA PRO A 150 29.68 -16.96 15.09
C PRO A 150 28.63 -18.01 14.67
N ASP A 151 28.85 -18.73 13.58
CA ASP A 151 27.88 -19.69 13.01
C ASP A 151 27.39 -20.73 14.03
N SER A 152 28.32 -21.27 14.85
CA SER A 152 28.00 -22.26 15.88
C SER A 152 27.07 -21.70 16.99
N GLU A 153 27.17 -20.41 17.30
CA GLU A 153 26.33 -19.75 18.29
C GLU A 153 24.98 -19.35 17.67
N ALA A 154 24.99 -18.83 16.43
CA ALA A 154 23.80 -18.43 15.71
C ALA A 154 22.82 -19.60 15.53
N MET A 155 23.31 -20.75 15.09
CA MET A 155 22.51 -21.95 14.85
C MET A 155 21.80 -22.49 16.09
N HIS A 156 22.35 -22.29 17.28
CA HIS A 156 21.77 -22.73 18.56
C HIS A 156 21.06 -21.62 19.32
N SER A 157 21.00 -20.41 18.75
CA SER A 157 20.37 -19.25 19.37
C SER A 157 18.85 -19.32 19.31
N PRO A 158 18.13 -18.91 20.38
CA PRO A 158 16.69 -18.67 20.29
C PRO A 158 16.29 -17.64 19.22
N LEU A 159 17.21 -16.76 18.81
CA LEU A 159 16.99 -15.80 17.74
C LEU A 159 16.82 -16.45 16.39
N MET A 160 17.51 -17.58 16.13
CA MET A 160 17.33 -18.39 14.91
C MET A 160 15.90 -18.92 14.85
N VAL A 161 15.39 -19.49 15.93
CA VAL A 161 14.02 -20.01 16.01
C VAL A 161 13.00 -18.88 15.76
N MET A 162 13.24 -17.67 16.33
CA MET A 162 12.38 -16.52 16.07
C MET A 162 12.44 -16.06 14.60
N HIS A 163 13.61 -16.12 13.97
CA HIS A 163 13.80 -15.80 12.57
C HIS A 163 13.06 -16.78 11.66
N GLU A 164 13.11 -18.07 11.96
CA GLU A 164 12.38 -19.12 11.24
C GLU A 164 10.86 -18.96 11.37
N TRP A 165 10.34 -18.70 12.58
CA TRP A 165 8.92 -18.42 12.75
C TRP A 165 8.48 -17.15 12.02
N GLY A 166 9.33 -16.12 12.00
CA GLY A 166 9.10 -14.91 11.22
C GLY A 166 9.01 -15.18 9.72
N PHE A 167 9.81 -16.09 9.20
CA PHE A 167 9.71 -16.56 7.81
C PHE A 167 8.31 -17.09 7.49
N PHE A 168 7.77 -18.01 8.29
CA PHE A 168 6.42 -18.56 8.06
C PHE A 168 5.33 -17.52 8.18
N LEU A 169 5.44 -16.60 9.13
CA LEU A 169 4.47 -15.52 9.34
C LEU A 169 4.46 -14.56 8.15
N LEU A 170 5.63 -14.17 7.64
CA LEU A 170 5.74 -13.29 6.48
C LEU A 170 5.29 -13.98 5.20
N LEU A 171 5.61 -15.25 5.03
CA LEU A 171 5.14 -16.05 3.89
C LEU A 171 3.62 -16.15 3.87
N ALA A 172 2.99 -16.43 5.02
CA ALA A 172 1.53 -16.46 5.14
C ALA A 172 0.91 -15.10 4.79
N PHE A 173 1.51 -14.00 5.27
CA PHE A 173 1.05 -12.65 4.92
C PHE A 173 1.12 -12.40 3.41
N VAL A 174 2.24 -12.74 2.76
CA VAL A 174 2.41 -12.52 1.31
C VAL A 174 1.40 -13.34 0.51
N ILE A 175 1.16 -14.61 0.90
CA ILE A 175 0.15 -15.45 0.25
C ILE A 175 -1.24 -14.82 0.35
N VAL A 176 -1.64 -14.37 1.54
CA VAL A 176 -2.93 -13.71 1.76
C VAL A 176 -2.99 -12.39 0.99
N HIS A 177 -1.93 -11.59 1.00
CA HIS A 177 -1.85 -10.34 0.25
C HIS A 177 -2.08 -10.55 -1.26
N VAL A 178 -1.34 -11.48 -1.86
CA VAL A 178 -1.47 -11.80 -3.29
C VAL A 178 -2.87 -12.34 -3.60
N ALA A 179 -3.40 -13.25 -2.78
CA ALA A 179 -4.74 -13.79 -2.96
C ALA A 179 -5.83 -12.71 -2.91
N LEU A 180 -5.74 -11.76 -1.96
CA LEU A 180 -6.68 -10.65 -1.87
C LEU A 180 -6.55 -9.68 -3.05
N VAL A 181 -5.34 -9.38 -3.50
CA VAL A 181 -5.12 -8.55 -4.69
C VAL A 181 -5.76 -9.18 -5.93
N ILE A 182 -5.55 -10.48 -6.14
CA ILE A 182 -6.17 -11.24 -7.25
C ILE A 182 -7.70 -11.25 -7.11
N ALA A 183 -8.23 -11.51 -5.91
CA ALA A 183 -9.67 -11.52 -5.66
C ALA A 183 -10.32 -10.15 -5.97
N HIS A 184 -9.67 -9.05 -5.61
CA HIS A 184 -10.13 -7.70 -5.95
C HIS A 184 -10.07 -7.43 -7.45
N GLU A 185 -9.03 -7.89 -8.13
CA GLU A 185 -8.89 -7.73 -9.58
C GLU A 185 -9.99 -8.48 -10.33
N ILE A 186 -10.26 -9.75 -9.96
CA ILE A 186 -11.33 -10.57 -10.54
C ILE A 186 -12.71 -9.96 -10.24
N ALA A 187 -12.90 -9.37 -9.06
CA ALA A 187 -14.14 -8.67 -8.72
C ALA A 187 -14.34 -7.34 -9.49
N GLY A 188 -13.44 -6.99 -10.43
CA GLY A 188 -13.53 -5.80 -11.27
C GLY A 188 -13.34 -4.49 -10.51
N ARG A 189 -12.53 -4.49 -9.46
CA ARG A 189 -12.35 -3.35 -8.57
C ARG A 189 -11.09 -2.55 -8.90
N HIS A 190 -11.21 -1.62 -9.83
CA HIS A 190 -10.29 -0.51 -10.08
C HIS A 190 -8.88 -0.84 -10.59
N GLY A 191 -8.61 -2.07 -11.05
CA GLY A 191 -7.31 -2.43 -11.62
C GLY A 191 -6.15 -2.28 -10.59
N MET A 192 -6.19 -3.03 -9.49
CA MET A 192 -5.21 -2.89 -8.39
C MET A 192 -3.80 -3.30 -8.80
N ILE A 193 -3.67 -4.37 -9.60
CA ILE A 193 -2.38 -4.84 -10.14
C ILE A 193 -1.84 -3.80 -11.13
N SER A 194 -2.69 -3.37 -12.07
CA SER A 194 -2.39 -2.34 -13.05
C SER A 194 -1.93 -1.04 -12.38
N ALA A 195 -2.60 -0.62 -11.29
CA ALA A 195 -2.24 0.58 -10.55
C ALA A 195 -0.82 0.50 -9.95
N MET A 196 -0.37 -0.68 -9.50
CA MET A 196 0.98 -0.85 -8.98
C MET A 196 2.05 -0.89 -10.10
N ILE A 197 1.65 -1.15 -11.36
CA ILE A 197 2.54 -1.10 -12.53
C ILE A 197 2.56 0.31 -13.13
N HIS A 198 1.39 0.89 -13.41
CA HIS A 198 1.27 2.15 -14.16
C HIS A 198 1.02 3.38 -13.28
N GLY A 199 0.67 3.18 -12.00
CA GLY A 199 0.41 4.25 -11.03
C GLY A 199 -1.02 4.79 -11.05
N HIS A 200 -1.91 4.30 -11.89
CA HIS A 200 -3.26 4.83 -12.09
C HIS A 200 -4.33 3.81 -11.74
N LYS A 201 -5.40 4.27 -11.07
CA LYS A 201 -6.65 3.52 -10.89
C LYS A 201 -7.72 4.07 -11.82
N GLY A 202 -8.55 3.18 -12.38
CA GLY A 202 -9.72 3.54 -13.18
C GLY A 202 -10.96 3.69 -12.30
N PHE A 203 -11.68 4.79 -12.45
CA PHE A 203 -12.97 5.06 -11.76
C PHE A 203 -14.03 5.37 -12.81
N THR A 204 -15.27 4.95 -12.57
CA THR A 204 -16.41 5.41 -13.35
C THR A 204 -16.68 6.89 -13.06
N GLU A 205 -17.44 7.59 -13.91
CA GLU A 205 -17.78 9.00 -13.71
C GLU A 205 -18.47 9.23 -12.36
N SER A 206 -19.39 8.36 -11.95
CA SER A 206 -20.07 8.46 -10.66
C SER A 206 -19.12 8.27 -9.45
N GLU A 207 -18.17 7.37 -9.56
CA GLU A 207 -17.14 7.16 -8.53
C GLU A 207 -16.18 8.33 -8.46
N HIS A 208 -15.83 8.91 -9.61
CA HIS A 208 -15.01 10.10 -9.69
C HIS A 208 -15.65 11.29 -8.97
N GLN A 209 -16.94 11.54 -9.23
CA GLN A 209 -17.69 12.60 -8.55
C GLN A 209 -17.79 12.36 -7.03
N ALA A 210 -18.01 11.11 -6.61
CA ALA A 210 -18.01 10.74 -5.19
C ALA A 210 -16.65 11.03 -4.51
N LEU A 211 -15.53 10.71 -5.19
CA LEU A 211 -14.18 11.01 -4.70
C LEU A 211 -13.91 12.51 -4.57
N LEU A 212 -14.40 13.33 -5.51
CA LEU A 212 -14.27 14.77 -5.45
C LEU A 212 -15.07 15.36 -4.28
N THR A 213 -16.28 14.86 -4.04
CA THR A 213 -17.12 15.29 -2.93
C THR A 213 -16.48 14.98 -1.58
N ASP A 214 -15.98 13.75 -1.39
CA ASP A 214 -15.27 13.35 -0.16
C ASP A 214 -13.97 14.14 0.04
N TRP A 215 -13.27 14.48 -1.04
CA TRP A 215 -12.06 15.30 -1.01
C TRP A 215 -12.36 16.74 -0.56
N ASN A 216 -13.36 17.37 -1.14
CA ASN A 216 -13.76 18.73 -0.79
C ASN A 216 -14.28 18.82 0.65
N ALA A 217 -15.05 17.82 1.11
CA ALA A 217 -15.47 17.71 2.50
C ALA A 217 -14.29 17.56 3.47
N GLY A 218 -13.24 16.81 3.06
CA GLY A 218 -12.01 16.66 3.84
C GLY A 218 -11.17 17.94 3.91
N ILE A 219 -11.14 18.74 2.85
CA ILE A 219 -10.44 20.03 2.81
C ILE A 219 -11.16 21.07 3.66
N SER A 220 -12.49 21.15 3.61
CA SER A 220 -13.26 22.08 4.43
C SER A 220 -13.14 21.83 5.93
N VAL A 221 -12.95 20.56 6.34
CA VAL A 221 -12.69 20.21 7.76
C VAL A 221 -11.25 20.53 8.20
N GLN A 222 -10.30 20.59 7.26
CA GLN A 222 -8.90 20.91 7.55
C GLN A 222 -8.58 22.41 7.45
N ALA A 223 -9.48 23.21 6.87
CA ALA A 223 -9.25 24.63 6.61
C ALA A 223 -9.67 25.57 7.75
N ASP A 224 -10.34 25.10 8.83
CA ASP A 224 -10.67 25.99 9.93
C ASP A 224 -10.81 25.33 11.31
N PRO A 225 -9.79 25.46 12.19
CA PRO A 225 -9.99 25.40 13.62
C PRO A 225 -10.40 26.74 14.26
N SER A 226 -10.54 27.83 13.52
CA SER A 226 -10.77 29.17 14.05
C SER A 226 -11.83 29.99 13.28
N GLY A 227 -12.98 29.36 12.93
CA GLY A 227 -14.23 30.07 12.56
C GLY A 227 -14.10 31.51 12.01
N GLY A 228 -13.78 31.69 10.75
CA GLY A 228 -13.80 32.93 10.04
C GLY A 228 -14.45 32.75 8.67
N THR A 229 -15.75 32.93 8.59
CA THR A 229 -16.49 33.09 7.33
C THR A 229 -16.29 34.50 6.79
N GLU A 230 -15.13 34.83 6.26
CA GLU A 230 -14.92 36.03 5.46
C GLU A 230 -14.17 35.65 4.19
N GLY A 231 -14.83 35.72 3.03
CA GLY A 231 -14.15 35.71 1.74
C GLY A 231 -14.73 34.89 0.62
N LEU A 232 -16.00 34.45 0.66
CA LEU A 232 -16.61 33.76 -0.49
C LEU A 232 -17.67 34.58 -1.24
N ASP A 233 -18.01 35.78 -0.77
CA ASP A 233 -19.05 36.63 -1.42
C ASP A 233 -18.50 37.56 -2.51
N ASP A 234 -17.18 37.58 -2.74
CA ASP A 234 -16.56 38.58 -3.66
C ASP A 234 -16.23 38.01 -5.07
N ILE A 235 -16.56 36.75 -5.35
CA ILE A 235 -16.33 36.20 -6.68
C ILE A 235 -17.58 36.15 -7.58
N THR A 236 -18.77 36.38 -7.03
CA THR A 236 -20.02 36.33 -7.79
C THR A 236 -20.57 37.68 -8.23
N SER A 237 -19.94 38.80 -7.89
CA SER A 237 -20.47 40.15 -8.22
C SER A 237 -19.82 40.82 -9.44
N ASN A 238 -18.87 40.16 -10.15
CA ASN A 238 -18.16 40.78 -11.27
C ASN A 238 -18.46 40.18 -12.66
N ASN A 239 -19.67 39.65 -12.87
CA ASN A 239 -20.10 39.22 -14.21
C ASN A 239 -21.53 39.73 -14.51
N GLY A 240 -21.67 41.01 -14.62
CA GLY A 240 -22.96 41.59 -15.06
C GLY A 240 -22.92 43.09 -15.11
N ASP A 241 -22.27 43.68 -16.09
CA ASP A 241 -22.74 44.91 -16.76
C ASP A 241 -21.69 45.40 -17.78
N ASP A 242 -21.79 44.95 -19.04
CA ASP A 242 -21.22 45.67 -20.18
C ASP A 242 -21.96 45.27 -21.48
N THR A 243 -23.25 45.64 -21.51
CA THR A 243 -23.97 45.76 -22.78
C THR A 243 -24.90 46.95 -22.72
N LYS A 244 -24.38 48.15 -22.96
CA LYS A 244 -25.22 49.26 -23.51
C LYS A 244 -24.39 50.30 -24.26
N THR A 245 -24.84 50.48 -25.50
CA THR A 245 -24.78 51.65 -26.36
C THR A 245 -23.50 52.06 -27.05
N ARG A 246 -23.52 51.86 -28.35
CA ARG A 246 -23.24 52.93 -29.35
C ARG A 246 -24.09 52.72 -30.60
N HIS A 247 -25.19 53.52 -30.66
CA HIS A 247 -25.68 54.05 -31.89
C HIS A 247 -25.09 55.47 -31.98
N GLU A 248 -24.37 55.70 -33.05
CA GLU A 248 -24.44 56.82 -34.02
C GLU A 248 -23.30 56.64 -35.02
#